data_191d1ac54e2eab7c388836bc34d1ea66
#
_entry.id   191d1ac54e2eab7c388836bc34d1ea66
#
_cell.length_a   1.000
_cell.length_b   1.000
_cell.length_c   1.000
_cell.angle_alpha   90.00
_cell.angle_beta   90.00
_cell.angle_gamma   90.00
#
_symmetry.space_group_name_H-M   'P 1'
#
loop_
_entity.id
_entity.type
_entity.pdbx_description
1 polymer ?
#
loop_
_entity_poly.entity_id
_entity_poly.type
_entity_poly.pdbx_seq_one_letter_code
_entity_poly.pdbx_strand_id
1 'polypeptide(L)'
;VTINAPLDQVLAVIRTRTGQVDWVPGCVSAEVVAADAEGLPARARQVNDVKVAKDEFEVDYAHTDTGMSWTLVAPSKAQKDASGSWRLAPKGAGTEATLTLTIDPSLPLPGFLMKKTLGDTLKGATKGLKKHCES
;
A
#
# COMPACT_ATOMS: atom_id res chain seq x y z
N VAL A 1 -3.86 -5.77 11.52
CA VAL A 1 -5.19 -6.38 11.34
C VAL A 1 -5.07 -7.89 11.24
N THR A 2 -6.01 -8.57 11.83
CA THR A 2 -6.10 -10.04 11.72
C THR A 2 -7.03 -10.39 10.56
N ILE A 3 -6.54 -11.21 9.64
CA ILE A 3 -7.28 -11.62 8.43
C ILE A 3 -7.54 -13.13 8.50
N ASN A 4 -8.79 -13.51 8.28
CA ASN A 4 -9.19 -14.92 8.26
C ASN A 4 -8.94 -15.53 6.87
N ALA A 5 -7.66 -15.60 6.51
CA ALA A 5 -7.18 -16.19 5.26
C ALA A 5 -5.72 -16.63 5.45
N PRO A 6 -5.26 -17.68 4.73
CA PRO A 6 -3.89 -18.16 4.85
C PRO A 6 -2.87 -17.10 4.41
N LEU A 7 -1.66 -17.15 4.98
CA LEU A 7 -0.60 -16.17 4.72
C LEU A 7 -0.25 -16.07 3.23
N ASP A 8 -0.13 -17.19 2.53
CA ASP A 8 0.19 -17.21 1.11
C ASP A 8 -0.88 -16.54 0.24
N GLN A 9 -2.15 -16.66 0.63
CA GLN A 9 -3.25 -15.99 -0.07
C GLN A 9 -3.19 -14.47 0.15
N VAL A 10 -2.95 -14.02 1.38
CA VAL A 10 -2.83 -12.59 1.71
C VAL A 10 -1.60 -12.00 1.01
N LEU A 11 -0.49 -12.73 1.01
CA LEU A 11 0.73 -12.31 0.32
C LEU A 11 0.50 -12.12 -1.18
N ALA A 12 -0.21 -13.04 -1.82
CA ALA A 12 -0.56 -12.91 -3.23
C ALA A 12 -1.40 -11.66 -3.51
N VAL A 13 -2.35 -11.35 -2.62
CA VAL A 13 -3.20 -10.15 -2.76
C VAL A 13 -2.36 -8.87 -2.68
N ILE A 14 -1.50 -8.74 -1.68
CA ILE A 14 -0.69 -7.52 -1.55
C ILE A 14 0.32 -7.35 -2.68
N ARG A 15 0.80 -8.45 -3.27
CA ARG A 15 1.74 -8.43 -4.40
C ARG A 15 1.05 -8.13 -5.73
N THR A 16 -0.26 -8.27 -5.84
CA THR A 16 -1.03 -7.97 -7.05
C THR A 16 -1.35 -6.49 -7.09
N ARG A 17 -0.41 -5.68 -7.61
CA ARG A 17 -0.51 -4.21 -7.54
C ARG A 17 -1.64 -3.64 -8.39
N THR A 18 -1.97 -4.27 -9.51
CA THR A 18 -3.10 -3.83 -10.36
C THR A 18 -4.45 -4.01 -9.67
N GLY A 19 -4.57 -4.97 -8.75
CA GLY A 19 -5.79 -5.20 -7.96
C GLY A 19 -5.95 -4.23 -6.80
N GLN A 20 -4.96 -3.39 -6.53
CA GLN A 20 -4.98 -2.44 -5.41
C GLN A 20 -6.16 -1.47 -5.46
N VAL A 21 -6.65 -1.15 -6.65
CA VAL A 21 -7.80 -0.27 -6.84
C VAL A 21 -9.08 -0.84 -6.20
N ASP A 22 -9.15 -2.15 -6.00
CA ASP A 22 -10.34 -2.82 -5.46
C ASP A 22 -10.42 -2.74 -3.94
N TRP A 23 -9.30 -2.52 -3.25
CA TRP A 23 -9.30 -2.57 -1.79
C TRP A 23 -8.55 -1.43 -1.09
N VAL A 24 -7.77 -0.62 -1.79
CA VAL A 24 -7.11 0.55 -1.20
C VAL A 24 -7.94 1.80 -1.48
N PRO A 25 -8.50 2.44 -0.44
CA PRO A 25 -9.27 3.67 -0.63
C PRO A 25 -8.45 4.77 -1.28
N GLY A 26 -9.03 5.47 -2.24
CA GLY A 26 -8.37 6.57 -2.94
C GLY A 26 -7.46 6.15 -4.09
N CYS A 27 -7.20 4.87 -4.27
CA CYS A 27 -6.41 4.40 -5.40
C CYS A 27 -7.28 4.33 -6.65
N VAL A 28 -6.99 5.17 -7.64
CA VAL A 28 -7.75 5.27 -8.89
C VAL A 28 -7.21 4.30 -9.92
N SER A 29 -5.88 4.16 -10.02
CA SER A 29 -5.26 3.21 -10.92
C SER A 29 -3.90 2.77 -10.38
N ALA A 30 -3.48 1.58 -10.78
CA ALA A 30 -2.17 1.04 -10.47
C ALA A 30 -1.74 0.11 -11.60
N GLU A 31 -0.50 0.26 -12.05
CA GLU A 31 0.06 -0.60 -13.09
C GLU A 31 1.52 -0.95 -12.77
N VAL A 32 1.92 -2.16 -13.10
CA VAL A 32 3.30 -2.60 -12.94
C VAL A 32 4.09 -2.14 -14.15
N VAL A 33 5.14 -1.33 -13.93
CA VAL A 33 5.99 -0.81 -15.02
C VAL A 33 7.31 -1.58 -15.13
N ALA A 34 7.69 -2.33 -14.11
CA ALA A 34 8.85 -3.22 -14.15
C ALA A 34 8.65 -4.38 -13.20
N ALA A 35 9.12 -5.56 -13.59
CA ALA A 35 9.09 -6.76 -12.75
C ALA A 35 10.52 -7.22 -12.46
N ASP A 36 10.71 -7.91 -11.33
CA ASP A 36 12.01 -8.48 -10.97
C ASP A 36 12.23 -9.85 -11.65
N ALA A 37 13.38 -10.49 -11.35
CA ALA A 37 13.74 -11.77 -11.97
C ALA A 37 12.76 -12.91 -11.64
N GLU A 38 11.99 -12.78 -10.56
CA GLU A 38 10.99 -13.76 -10.13
C GLU A 38 9.59 -13.43 -10.64
N GLY A 39 9.44 -12.36 -11.41
CA GLY A 39 8.14 -11.93 -11.93
C GLY A 39 7.32 -11.10 -10.97
N LEU A 40 7.86 -10.73 -9.80
CA LEU A 40 7.19 -9.88 -8.84
C LEU A 40 7.32 -8.40 -9.23
N PRO A 41 6.37 -7.54 -8.84
CA PRO A 41 6.47 -6.11 -9.14
C PRO A 41 7.73 -5.50 -8.54
N ALA A 42 8.56 -4.88 -9.37
CA ALA A 42 9.74 -4.14 -8.92
C ALA A 42 9.46 -2.63 -8.90
N ARG A 43 8.64 -2.14 -9.81
CA ARG A 43 8.21 -0.74 -9.88
C ARG A 43 6.78 -0.67 -10.39
N ALA A 44 5.97 0.17 -9.77
CA ALA A 44 4.59 0.41 -10.20
C ALA A 44 4.30 1.90 -10.26
N ARG A 45 3.42 2.28 -11.20
CA ARG A 45 2.85 3.62 -11.29
C ARG A 45 1.47 3.59 -10.67
N GLN A 46 1.17 4.57 -9.82
CA GLN A 46 -0.07 4.65 -9.09
C GLN A 46 -0.66 6.04 -9.20
N VAL A 47 -1.99 6.12 -9.29
CA VAL A 47 -2.72 7.38 -9.23
C VAL A 47 -3.66 7.31 -8.04
N ASN A 48 -3.53 8.28 -7.13
CA ASN A 48 -4.40 8.41 -5.97
C ASN A 48 -5.24 9.69 -6.09
N ASP A 49 -6.49 9.62 -5.62
CA ASP A 49 -7.32 10.80 -5.44
C ASP A 49 -7.10 11.35 -4.04
N VAL A 50 -6.53 12.54 -3.94
CA VAL A 50 -6.21 13.22 -2.68
C VAL A 50 -7.15 14.39 -2.40
N LYS A 51 -8.39 14.32 -2.88
CA LYS A 51 -9.49 15.28 -2.71
C LYS A 51 -9.34 16.56 -3.52
N VAL A 52 -8.16 17.21 -3.47
CA VAL A 52 -7.91 18.47 -4.19
C VAL A 52 -7.34 18.23 -5.59
N ALA A 53 -6.77 17.06 -5.83
CA ALA A 53 -6.15 16.69 -7.12
C ALA A 53 -5.94 15.18 -7.17
N LYS A 54 -5.56 14.68 -8.34
CA LYS A 54 -5.06 13.32 -8.49
C LYS A 54 -3.54 13.37 -8.38
N ASP A 55 -2.97 12.49 -7.57
CA ASP A 55 -1.54 12.38 -7.36
C ASP A 55 -1.01 11.16 -8.09
N GLU A 56 -0.19 11.37 -9.13
CA GLU A 56 0.43 10.31 -9.90
C GLU A 56 1.89 10.16 -9.47
N PHE A 57 2.30 8.94 -9.17
CA PHE A 57 3.66 8.68 -8.71
C PHE A 57 4.07 7.23 -8.98
N GLU A 58 5.38 6.97 -8.89
CA GLU A 58 5.94 5.64 -9.02
C GLU A 58 6.62 5.24 -7.71
N VAL A 59 6.55 3.96 -7.38
CA VAL A 59 7.22 3.38 -6.20
C VAL A 59 8.01 2.16 -6.61
N ASP A 60 9.16 1.96 -5.94
CA ASP A 60 9.98 0.76 -6.08
C ASP A 60 9.65 -0.20 -4.93
N TYR A 61 9.60 -1.49 -5.24
CA TYR A 61 9.28 -2.55 -4.28
C TYR A 61 10.47 -3.43 -3.97
N ALA A 62 10.54 -3.84 -2.69
CA ALA A 62 11.42 -4.91 -2.24
C ALA A 62 10.55 -5.99 -1.59
N HIS A 63 10.74 -7.25 -1.98
CA HIS A 63 9.92 -8.35 -1.52
C HIS A 63 10.71 -9.24 -0.55
N THR A 64 9.99 -9.75 0.46
CA THR A 64 10.49 -10.77 1.39
C THR A 64 9.53 -11.96 1.37
N ASP A 65 9.89 -13.04 2.08
CA ASP A 65 9.03 -14.24 2.15
C ASP A 65 7.69 -13.97 2.82
N THR A 66 7.59 -12.94 3.64
CA THR A 66 6.40 -12.63 4.44
C THR A 66 5.88 -11.22 4.26
N GLY A 67 6.31 -10.53 3.20
CA GLY A 67 5.83 -9.18 2.97
C GLY A 67 6.51 -8.46 1.84
N MET A 68 6.32 -7.15 1.82
CA MET A 68 6.99 -6.27 0.87
C MET A 68 7.10 -4.87 1.44
N SER A 69 8.06 -4.11 0.91
CA SER A 69 8.22 -2.70 1.22
C SER A 69 8.31 -1.90 -0.06
N TRP A 70 8.08 -0.59 0.05
CA TRP A 70 8.18 0.31 -1.10
C TRP A 70 8.74 1.65 -0.71
N THR A 71 9.33 2.34 -1.71
CA THR A 71 9.83 3.70 -1.57
C THR A 71 9.41 4.51 -2.79
N LEU A 72 9.10 5.79 -2.56
CA LEU A 72 8.77 6.72 -3.63
C LEU A 72 10.00 6.96 -4.52
N VAL A 73 9.82 6.84 -5.83
CA VAL A 73 10.92 7.03 -6.80
C VAL A 73 11.33 8.48 -6.91
N ALA A 74 10.36 9.40 -6.96
CA ALA A 74 10.60 10.83 -7.10
C ALA A 74 9.43 11.61 -6.48
N PRO A 75 9.66 12.84 -6.01
CA PRO A 75 8.58 13.66 -5.45
C PRO A 75 7.41 13.80 -6.42
N SER A 76 6.19 13.76 -5.87
CA SER A 76 4.95 13.96 -6.60
C SER A 76 4.26 15.25 -6.13
N LYS A 77 3.06 15.53 -6.66
CA LYS A 77 2.27 16.69 -6.24
C LYS A 77 2.01 16.72 -4.74
N ALA A 78 1.67 15.56 -4.16
CA ALA A 78 1.26 15.47 -2.77
C ALA A 78 2.34 14.93 -1.84
N GLN A 79 3.44 14.39 -2.37
CA GLN A 79 4.46 13.70 -1.57
C GLN A 79 5.86 14.14 -1.95
N LYS A 80 6.66 14.58 -0.97
CA LYS A 80 8.11 14.79 -1.15
C LYS A 80 8.86 13.49 -1.05
N ASP A 81 8.45 12.65 -0.10
CA ASP A 81 9.02 11.34 0.15
C ASP A 81 7.94 10.44 0.73
N ALA A 82 8.04 9.14 0.49
CA ALA A 82 7.13 8.18 1.06
C ALA A 82 7.77 6.80 1.08
N SER A 83 7.46 6.04 2.11
CA SER A 83 7.85 4.64 2.20
C SER A 83 6.78 3.90 2.97
N GLY A 84 6.73 2.60 2.78
CA GLY A 84 5.78 1.77 3.50
C GLY A 84 6.15 0.31 3.42
N SER A 85 5.46 -0.51 4.20
CA SER A 85 5.65 -1.95 4.17
C SER A 85 4.40 -2.67 4.64
N TRP A 86 4.18 -3.85 4.06
CA TRP A 86 3.30 -4.88 4.58
C TRP A 86 4.15 -5.99 5.18
N ARG A 87 3.86 -6.35 6.42
CA ARG A 87 4.49 -7.48 7.08
C ARG A 87 3.41 -8.45 7.52
N LEU A 88 3.57 -9.71 7.16
CA LEU A 88 2.61 -10.76 7.44
C LEU A 88 3.22 -11.78 8.40
N ALA A 89 2.40 -12.29 9.32
CA ALA A 89 2.78 -13.36 10.23
C ALA A 89 1.61 -14.33 10.36
N PRO A 90 1.87 -15.64 10.49
CA PRO A 90 0.80 -16.60 10.74
C PRO A 90 0.15 -16.32 12.10
N LYS A 91 -1.19 -16.44 12.16
CA LYS A 91 -1.94 -16.33 13.41
C LYS A 91 -3.05 -17.37 13.42
N GLY A 92 -2.78 -18.52 14.03
CA GLY A 92 -3.68 -19.68 13.93
C GLY A 92 -3.80 -20.11 12.47
N ALA A 93 -5.02 -20.25 11.96
CA ALA A 93 -5.29 -20.56 10.56
C ALA A 93 -5.30 -19.29 9.67
N GLY A 94 -5.20 -18.11 10.27
CA GLY A 94 -5.25 -16.83 9.57
C GLY A 94 -3.89 -16.13 9.51
N THR A 95 -3.95 -14.82 9.28
CA THR A 95 -2.77 -13.98 9.08
C THR A 95 -2.90 -12.68 9.85
N GLU A 96 -1.83 -12.29 10.56
CA GLU A 96 -1.70 -10.95 11.12
C GLU A 96 -0.97 -10.09 10.09
N ALA A 97 -1.62 -9.05 9.58
CA ALA A 97 -1.04 -8.13 8.61
C ALA A 97 -0.78 -6.76 9.26
N THR A 98 0.45 -6.27 9.14
CA THR A 98 0.86 -4.98 9.69
C THR A 98 1.28 -4.07 8.55
N LEU A 99 0.62 -2.92 8.44
CA LEU A 99 0.94 -1.87 7.48
C LEU A 99 1.68 -0.75 8.19
N THR A 100 2.83 -0.40 7.67
CA THR A 100 3.62 0.75 8.15
C THR A 100 3.72 1.76 7.02
N LEU A 101 3.44 3.04 7.31
CA LEU A 101 3.53 4.12 6.33
C LEU A 101 4.32 5.29 6.91
N THR A 102 5.20 5.85 6.10
CA THR A 102 5.88 7.11 6.38
C THR A 102 5.71 8.00 5.16
N ILE A 103 5.14 9.19 5.35
CA ILE A 103 4.89 10.13 4.26
C ILE A 103 5.37 11.51 4.67
N ASP A 104 6.18 12.14 3.80
CA ASP A 104 6.56 13.54 3.91
C ASP A 104 5.78 14.31 2.83
N PRO A 105 4.73 15.07 3.20
CA PRO A 105 3.87 15.70 2.21
C PRO A 105 4.55 16.91 1.55
N SER A 106 4.24 17.11 0.26
CA SER A 106 4.67 18.29 -0.48
C SER A 106 3.79 19.50 -0.17
N LEU A 107 2.55 19.26 0.28
CA LEU A 107 1.60 20.33 0.61
C LEU A 107 1.73 20.68 2.09
N PRO A 108 1.69 21.99 2.44
CA PRO A 108 1.72 22.39 3.84
C PRO A 108 0.40 21.99 4.53
N LEU A 109 0.47 21.05 5.47
CA LEU A 109 -0.67 20.60 6.25
C LEU A 109 -0.38 20.79 7.73
N PRO A 110 -1.39 21.23 8.53
CA PRO A 110 -1.25 21.22 9.99
C PRO A 110 -0.97 19.80 10.50
N GLY A 111 -0.14 19.68 11.53
CA GLY A 111 0.29 18.38 12.07
C GLY A 111 -0.89 17.48 12.47
N PHE A 112 -1.95 18.04 13.06
CA PHE A 112 -3.12 17.25 13.46
C PHE A 112 -3.87 16.68 12.25
N LEU A 113 -3.90 17.42 11.14
CA LEU A 113 -4.56 16.99 9.91
C LEU A 113 -3.76 15.88 9.23
N MET A 114 -2.43 15.97 9.25
CA MET A 114 -1.55 14.91 8.76
C MET A 114 -1.75 13.60 9.52
N LYS A 115 -1.79 13.66 10.86
CA LYS A 115 -2.01 12.49 11.71
C LYS A 115 -3.36 11.84 11.41
N LYS A 116 -4.41 12.66 11.26
CA LYS A 116 -5.75 12.16 10.94
C LYS A 116 -5.77 11.49 9.58
N THR A 117 -5.23 12.13 8.55
CA THR A 117 -5.20 11.60 7.18
C THR A 117 -4.43 10.29 7.11
N LEU A 118 -3.25 10.24 7.75
CA LEU A 118 -2.44 9.03 7.79
C LEU A 118 -3.15 7.90 8.53
N GLY A 119 -3.78 8.21 9.67
CA GLY A 119 -4.56 7.23 10.43
C GLY A 119 -5.75 6.70 9.65
N ASP A 120 -6.47 7.54 8.91
CA ASP A 120 -7.59 7.14 8.06
C ASP A 120 -7.11 6.25 6.91
N THR A 121 -5.96 6.58 6.32
CA THR A 121 -5.36 5.77 5.25
C THR A 121 -4.97 4.38 5.76
N LEU A 122 -4.32 4.29 6.92
CA LEU A 122 -3.95 3.03 7.54
C LEU A 122 -5.17 2.17 7.84
N LYS A 123 -6.21 2.75 8.43
CA LYS A 123 -7.46 2.05 8.74
C LYS A 123 -8.15 1.57 7.48
N GLY A 124 -8.25 2.44 6.48
CA GLY A 124 -8.93 2.13 5.22
C GLY A 124 -8.23 1.00 4.47
N ALA A 125 -6.91 1.03 4.38
CA ALA A 125 -6.14 0.01 3.69
C ALA A 125 -6.19 -1.34 4.42
N THR A 126 -6.07 -1.36 5.76
CA THR A 126 -6.11 -2.59 6.53
C THR A 126 -7.49 -3.23 6.51
N LYS A 127 -8.55 -2.44 6.66
CA LYS A 127 -9.93 -2.93 6.54
C LYS A 127 -10.24 -3.41 5.14
N GLY A 128 -9.77 -2.68 4.12
CA GLY A 128 -9.95 -3.04 2.73
C GLY A 128 -9.29 -4.37 2.40
N LEU A 129 -8.05 -4.57 2.85
CA LEU A 129 -7.33 -5.83 2.66
C LEU A 129 -8.06 -6.99 3.33
N LYS A 130 -8.48 -6.81 4.58
CA LYS A 130 -9.21 -7.83 5.32
C LYS A 130 -10.49 -8.23 4.59
N LYS A 131 -11.31 -7.26 4.19
CA LYS A 131 -12.56 -7.49 3.48
C LYS A 131 -12.32 -8.20 2.15
N HIS A 132 -11.31 -7.79 1.40
CA HIS A 132 -10.97 -8.37 0.10
C HIS A 132 -10.53 -9.83 0.24
N CYS A 133 -9.69 -10.13 1.22
CA CYS A 133 -9.18 -11.49 1.42
C CYS A 133 -10.23 -12.45 1.99
N GLU A 134 -11.22 -11.93 2.72
CA GLU A 134 -12.24 -12.75 3.39
C GLU A 134 -13.53 -12.88 2.55
N SER A 135 -13.60 -12.21 1.43
CA SER A 135 -14.80 -12.27 0.58
C SER A 135 -14.78 -13.45 -0.39
#